data_fa0e0dfb10b9df4f3a909908f4e0f8c7
#
_entry.id   fa0e0dfb10b9df4f3a909908f4e0f8c7
#
_cell.length_a   1.000
_cell.length_b   1.000
_cell.length_c   1.000
_cell.angle_alpha   90.00
_cell.angle_beta   90.00
_cell.angle_gamma   90.00
#
_symmetry.space_group_name_H-M   'P 1'
#
loop_
_entity.id
_entity.type
_entity.pdbx_description
1 polymer ?
#
loop_
_entity_poly.entity_id
_entity_poly.type
_entity_poly.pdbx_seq_one_letter_code
_entity_poly.pdbx_strand_id
1 'polypeptide(L)'
;MTQPTQGRGPINPYAAVRDVPEFVLASTEIEAGEPLPAEVYDSASGGSNRSPQLSWSGFPAETRSFAVTCFDPDAPTGSGFWHWAVANIPASVSELPAGAGALGSPLLPAGAITMPNELREPAFIGAGPPEGTGVHHYWFVVHALSVERIDIDPQATPAVLGFLMRDAVLARGVLVATGEYGQAD
;
A
#
# COMPACT_ATOMS: atom_id res chain seq x y z
N MET A 1 12.72 14.08 31.16
CA MET A 1 11.59 14.88 30.64
C MET A 1 11.51 14.60 29.17
N THR A 2 10.68 13.65 28.76
CA THR A 2 10.37 13.37 27.35
C THR A 2 9.37 14.44 26.89
N GLN A 3 9.76 15.26 25.92
CA GLN A 3 8.82 16.16 25.27
C GLN A 3 7.80 15.33 24.51
N PRO A 4 6.49 15.67 24.62
CA PRO A 4 5.49 15.05 23.77
C PRO A 4 5.85 15.37 22.31
N THR A 5 5.97 14.35 21.50
CA THR A 5 6.07 14.49 20.05
C THR A 5 4.79 15.19 19.58
N GLN A 6 4.88 16.47 19.26
CA GLN A 6 3.80 17.17 18.55
C GLN A 6 3.57 16.39 17.26
N GLY A 7 2.33 15.93 17.07
CA GLY A 7 1.93 15.17 15.91
C GLY A 7 2.37 15.87 14.63
N ARG A 8 3.37 15.31 13.95
CA ARG A 8 3.66 15.67 12.58
C ARG A 8 2.44 15.28 11.76
N GLY A 9 1.94 16.18 10.95
CA GLY A 9 0.95 15.81 9.95
C GLY A 9 1.51 14.71 9.04
N PRO A 10 0.64 13.98 8.31
CA PRO A 10 1.06 12.84 7.51
C PRO A 10 2.19 13.21 6.54
N ILE A 11 3.27 12.44 6.55
CA ILE A 11 4.36 12.60 5.57
C ILE A 11 3.85 12.08 4.24
N ASN A 12 3.69 12.96 3.23
CA ASN A 12 3.32 12.53 1.89
C ASN A 12 4.54 11.92 1.17
N PRO A 13 4.61 10.60 1.00
CA PRO A 13 5.75 9.94 0.35
C PRO A 13 5.85 10.24 -1.15
N TYR A 14 4.79 10.79 -1.74
CA TYR A 14 4.73 11.13 -3.17
C TYR A 14 5.04 12.62 -3.46
N ALA A 15 5.31 13.43 -2.44
CA ALA A 15 5.61 14.87 -2.62
C ALA A 15 6.86 15.13 -3.47
N ALA A 16 7.82 14.19 -3.50
CA ALA A 16 9.06 14.30 -4.26
C ALA A 16 9.05 13.56 -5.61
N VAL A 17 7.93 12.90 -5.94
CA VAL A 17 7.80 12.21 -7.23
C VAL A 17 6.95 13.03 -8.21
N ARG A 18 6.97 12.64 -9.49
CA ARG A 18 6.19 13.32 -10.53
C ARG A 18 4.72 13.45 -10.11
N ASP A 19 4.22 14.67 -10.15
CA ASP A 19 2.81 14.97 -9.98
C ASP A 19 2.00 14.38 -11.14
N VAL A 20 0.90 13.71 -10.82
CA VAL A 20 -0.01 13.07 -11.78
C VAL A 20 -1.45 13.23 -11.30
N PRO A 21 -2.44 13.18 -12.20
CA PRO A 21 -3.84 13.22 -11.82
C PRO A 21 -4.22 12.14 -10.81
N GLU A 22 -5.25 12.41 -10.01
CA GLU A 22 -5.84 11.43 -9.11
C GLU A 22 -7.08 10.79 -9.73
N PHE A 23 -7.34 9.53 -9.34
CA PHE A 23 -8.59 8.82 -9.60
C PHE A 23 -9.13 8.22 -8.30
N VAL A 24 -10.36 7.73 -8.31
CA VAL A 24 -11.01 7.22 -7.10
C VAL A 24 -10.40 5.88 -6.69
N LEU A 25 -9.90 5.81 -5.47
CA LEU A 25 -9.60 4.57 -4.74
C LEU A 25 -10.53 4.51 -3.53
N ALA A 26 -11.26 3.41 -3.39
CA ALA A 26 -12.21 3.17 -2.32
C ALA A 26 -12.02 1.78 -1.71
N SER A 27 -12.57 1.57 -0.54
CA SER A 27 -12.62 0.30 0.16
C SER A 27 -13.96 0.16 0.89
N THR A 28 -14.40 -1.08 1.09
CA THR A 28 -15.55 -1.40 1.95
C THR A 28 -15.14 -1.62 3.40
N GLU A 29 -13.84 -1.62 3.70
CA GLU A 29 -13.31 -2.00 5.01
C GLU A 29 -12.45 -0.90 5.66
N ILE A 30 -11.85 -0.01 4.87
CA ILE A 30 -11.03 1.10 5.36
C ILE A 30 -11.52 2.42 4.78
N GLU A 31 -11.41 3.49 5.54
CA GLU A 31 -11.83 4.83 5.17
C GLU A 31 -10.68 5.82 5.33
N ALA A 32 -10.64 6.85 4.48
CA ALA A 32 -9.57 7.84 4.50
C ALA A 32 -9.58 8.66 5.80
N GLY A 33 -8.44 8.68 6.48
CA GLY A 33 -8.25 9.39 7.76
C GLY A 33 -8.70 8.60 8.99
N GLU A 34 -9.43 7.49 8.81
CA GLU A 34 -9.95 6.68 9.91
C GLU A 34 -8.96 5.57 10.32
N PRO A 35 -9.10 5.03 11.54
CA PRO A 35 -8.30 3.88 12.00
C PRO A 35 -8.53 2.63 11.16
N LEU A 36 -7.44 1.87 10.94
CA LEU A 36 -7.52 0.54 10.35
C LEU A 36 -8.32 -0.41 11.24
N PRO A 37 -9.16 -1.32 10.66
CA PRO A 37 -9.81 -2.38 11.42
C PRO A 37 -8.79 -3.42 11.90
N ALA A 38 -9.12 -4.12 12.99
CA ALA A 38 -8.21 -5.07 13.66
C ALA A 38 -7.60 -6.11 12.72
N GLU A 39 -8.37 -6.63 11.76
CA GLU A 39 -7.92 -7.66 10.84
C GLU A 39 -6.75 -7.21 9.94
N VAL A 40 -6.59 -5.90 9.73
CA VAL A 40 -5.52 -5.32 8.91
C VAL A 40 -4.21 -5.18 9.69
N TYR A 41 -4.24 -5.27 11.01
CA TYR A 41 -3.03 -5.31 11.83
C TYR A 41 -2.29 -6.64 11.69
N ASP A 42 -1.00 -6.63 12.03
CA ASP A 42 -0.22 -7.86 12.08
C ASP A 42 -0.63 -8.76 13.26
N SER A 43 -0.21 -10.01 13.21
CA SER A 43 -0.58 -10.99 14.25
C SER A 43 0.05 -10.69 15.60
N ALA A 44 1.20 -10.01 15.65
CA ALA A 44 1.84 -9.62 16.92
C ALA A 44 1.09 -8.46 17.58
N SER A 45 0.39 -7.65 16.80
CA SER A 45 -0.45 -6.53 17.25
C SER A 45 -1.94 -6.91 17.42
N GLY A 46 -2.27 -8.21 17.44
CA GLY A 46 -3.65 -8.69 17.64
C GLY A 46 -4.46 -8.87 16.36
N GLY A 47 -3.90 -8.56 15.19
CA GLY A 47 -4.57 -8.67 13.89
C GLY A 47 -4.37 -10.02 13.19
N SER A 48 -4.62 -10.05 11.89
CA SER A 48 -4.53 -11.28 11.08
C SER A 48 -3.75 -11.13 9.77
N ASN A 49 -3.02 -10.03 9.56
CA ASN A 49 -2.31 -9.73 8.31
C ASN A 49 -3.24 -9.77 7.08
N ARG A 50 -4.49 -9.41 7.25
CA ARG A 50 -5.46 -9.45 6.15
C ARG A 50 -5.43 -8.12 5.39
N SER A 51 -5.00 -8.15 4.12
CA SER A 51 -5.08 -6.97 3.27
C SER A 51 -6.54 -6.55 3.07
N PRO A 52 -6.86 -5.23 3.12
CA PRO A 52 -8.23 -4.77 2.91
C PRO A 52 -8.69 -4.98 1.47
N GLN A 53 -10.01 -5.00 1.26
CA GLN A 53 -10.59 -4.87 -0.06
C GLN A 53 -10.27 -3.48 -0.62
N LEU A 54 -9.88 -3.41 -1.90
CA LEU A 54 -9.62 -2.16 -2.63
C LEU A 54 -10.36 -2.18 -3.96
N SER A 55 -11.03 -1.08 -4.30
CA SER A 55 -11.64 -0.88 -5.62
C SER A 55 -11.31 0.48 -6.18
N TRP A 56 -11.19 0.59 -7.50
CA TRP A 56 -10.80 1.85 -8.14
C TRP A 56 -11.55 2.11 -9.44
N SER A 57 -11.75 3.41 -9.74
CA SER A 57 -12.48 3.85 -10.92
C SER A 57 -12.06 5.25 -11.36
N GLY A 58 -12.41 5.64 -12.58
CA GLY A 58 -12.09 6.97 -13.11
C GLY A 58 -10.63 7.17 -13.52
N PHE A 59 -9.87 6.09 -13.67
CA PHE A 59 -8.50 6.12 -14.18
C PHE A 59 -8.46 6.45 -15.69
N PRO A 60 -7.32 6.94 -16.21
CA PRO A 60 -7.17 7.28 -17.64
C PRO A 60 -7.45 6.09 -18.55
N ALA A 61 -8.10 6.36 -19.68
CA ALA A 61 -8.45 5.33 -20.68
C ALA A 61 -7.23 4.64 -21.30
N GLU A 62 -6.07 5.30 -21.27
CA GLU A 62 -4.79 4.78 -21.75
C GLU A 62 -4.13 3.79 -20.79
N THR A 63 -4.74 3.54 -19.64
CA THR A 63 -4.22 2.59 -18.64
C THR A 63 -4.15 1.18 -19.22
N ARG A 64 -2.98 0.55 -19.09
CA ARG A 64 -2.72 -0.80 -19.57
C ARG A 64 -2.47 -1.82 -18.48
N SER A 65 -2.05 -1.36 -17.30
CA SER A 65 -1.92 -2.18 -16.10
C SER A 65 -1.98 -1.31 -14.85
N PHE A 66 -2.03 -1.97 -13.70
CA PHE A 66 -1.93 -1.30 -12.40
C PHE A 66 -0.82 -1.92 -11.54
N ALA A 67 -0.32 -1.11 -10.61
CA ALA A 67 0.41 -1.57 -9.44
C ALA A 67 -0.32 -1.09 -8.19
N VAL A 68 -0.30 -1.89 -7.14
CA VAL A 68 -0.86 -1.56 -5.81
C VAL A 68 0.27 -1.55 -4.80
N THR A 69 0.32 -0.54 -3.95
CA THR A 69 1.30 -0.45 -2.86
C THR A 69 0.64 -0.06 -1.55
N CYS A 70 1.24 -0.50 -0.43
CA CYS A 70 0.94 -0.01 0.91
C CYS A 70 2.28 0.36 1.59
N PHE A 71 2.40 1.62 2.00
CA PHE A 71 3.62 2.17 2.58
C PHE A 71 3.31 2.99 3.84
N ASP A 72 4.12 2.82 4.88
CA ASP A 72 4.10 3.58 6.13
C ASP A 72 5.36 4.46 6.20
N PRO A 73 5.24 5.78 5.94
CA PRO A 73 6.37 6.71 6.04
C PRO A 73 6.71 7.08 7.49
N ASP A 74 5.83 6.81 8.46
CA ASP A 74 6.01 7.16 9.87
C ASP A 74 6.81 6.11 10.64
N ALA A 75 6.99 4.92 10.05
CA ALA A 75 7.77 3.86 10.68
C ALA A 75 9.18 4.33 11.08
N PRO A 76 9.63 4.07 12.32
CA PRO A 76 10.90 4.60 12.86
C PRO A 76 12.11 3.83 12.34
N THR A 77 12.20 3.64 11.02
CA THR A 77 13.27 2.87 10.34
C THR A 77 14.26 3.77 9.60
N GLY A 78 13.98 5.07 9.50
CA GLY A 78 14.75 6.01 8.68
C GLY A 78 14.39 5.99 7.19
N SER A 79 13.68 4.97 6.71
CA SER A 79 13.25 4.83 5.31
C SER A 79 11.76 4.50 5.14
N GLY A 80 11.00 4.50 6.25
CA GLY A 80 9.62 4.02 6.26
C GLY A 80 9.53 2.49 6.22
N PHE A 81 8.34 1.96 5.94
CA PHE A 81 8.10 0.53 5.91
C PHE A 81 7.12 0.16 4.80
N TRP A 82 7.52 -0.76 3.92
CA TRP A 82 6.68 -1.30 2.86
C TRP A 82 5.88 -2.50 3.36
N HIS A 83 4.57 -2.34 3.45
CA HIS A 83 3.64 -3.38 3.87
C HIS A 83 3.19 -4.27 2.72
N TRP A 84 3.12 -3.73 1.51
CA TRP A 84 2.64 -4.45 0.33
C TRP A 84 3.08 -3.79 -0.96
N ALA A 85 3.35 -4.60 -1.99
CA ALA A 85 3.49 -4.12 -3.35
C ALA A 85 3.14 -5.23 -4.34
N VAL A 86 2.26 -4.93 -5.29
CA VAL A 86 1.84 -5.84 -6.37
C VAL A 86 2.02 -5.13 -7.69
N ALA A 87 2.73 -5.75 -8.60
CA ALA A 87 2.93 -5.28 -9.97
C ALA A 87 2.11 -6.09 -10.98
N ASN A 88 1.94 -5.53 -12.18
CA ASN A 88 1.39 -6.23 -13.34
C ASN A 88 -0.04 -6.72 -13.16
N ILE A 89 -0.88 -5.93 -12.48
CA ILE A 89 -2.31 -6.17 -12.39
C ILE A 89 -2.92 -5.75 -13.74
N PRO A 90 -3.67 -6.62 -14.46
CA PRO A 90 -4.25 -6.28 -15.76
C PRO A 90 -5.22 -5.09 -15.71
N ALA A 91 -5.27 -4.29 -16.77
CA ALA A 91 -6.17 -3.12 -16.87
C ALA A 91 -7.68 -3.46 -16.78
N SER A 92 -8.05 -4.72 -17.01
CA SER A 92 -9.41 -5.21 -16.85
C SER A 92 -9.83 -5.42 -15.39
N VAL A 93 -8.89 -5.34 -14.45
CA VAL A 93 -9.12 -5.50 -13.02
C VAL A 93 -9.27 -4.13 -12.39
N SER A 94 -10.36 -3.93 -11.64
CA SER A 94 -10.64 -2.69 -10.91
C SER A 94 -10.92 -2.92 -9.42
N GLU A 95 -10.59 -4.12 -8.94
CA GLU A 95 -10.80 -4.51 -7.54
C GLU A 95 -9.82 -5.61 -7.14
N LEU A 96 -9.33 -5.54 -5.91
CA LEU A 96 -8.70 -6.65 -5.20
C LEU A 96 -9.55 -6.98 -3.97
N PRO A 97 -10.02 -8.23 -3.82
CA PRO A 97 -10.78 -8.61 -2.64
C PRO A 97 -9.93 -8.60 -1.38
N ALA A 98 -10.58 -8.52 -0.23
CA ALA A 98 -9.92 -8.65 1.06
C ALA A 98 -9.13 -9.96 1.15
N GLY A 99 -7.91 -9.90 1.71
CA GLY A 99 -7.03 -11.05 1.79
C GLY A 99 -6.26 -11.38 0.50
N ALA A 100 -6.42 -10.59 -0.57
CA ALA A 100 -5.64 -10.78 -1.80
C ALA A 100 -4.12 -10.71 -1.59
N GLY A 101 -3.67 -10.01 -0.55
CA GLY A 101 -2.27 -9.87 -0.18
C GLY A 101 -1.66 -11.06 0.56
N ALA A 102 -2.41 -12.11 0.88
CA ALA A 102 -1.86 -13.29 1.56
C ALA A 102 -0.80 -13.98 0.69
N LEU A 103 0.17 -14.62 1.34
CA LEU A 103 1.22 -15.37 0.66
C LEU A 103 0.61 -16.44 -0.27
N GLY A 104 0.93 -16.36 -1.56
CA GLY A 104 0.42 -17.32 -2.56
C GLY A 104 -1.09 -17.23 -2.79
N SER A 105 -1.71 -16.09 -2.48
CA SER A 105 -3.16 -15.90 -2.59
C SER A 105 -3.68 -16.21 -4.01
N PRO A 106 -4.71 -17.06 -4.14
CA PRO A 106 -5.38 -17.28 -5.42
C PRO A 106 -6.31 -16.12 -5.83
N LEU A 107 -6.47 -15.12 -4.96
CA LEU A 107 -7.32 -13.95 -5.20
C LEU A 107 -6.63 -12.88 -6.05
N LEU A 108 -5.31 -12.98 -6.26
CA LEU A 108 -4.61 -12.09 -7.18
C LEU A 108 -4.89 -12.49 -8.63
N PRO A 109 -5.04 -11.52 -9.54
CA PRO A 109 -5.24 -11.81 -10.95
C PRO A 109 -4.03 -12.48 -11.56
N ALA A 110 -4.26 -13.32 -12.57
CA ALA A 110 -3.20 -14.00 -13.29
C ALA A 110 -2.20 -12.99 -13.89
N GLY A 111 -0.90 -13.26 -13.71
CA GLY A 111 0.19 -12.40 -14.18
C GLY A 111 0.62 -11.30 -13.19
N ALA A 112 -0.17 -11.04 -12.14
CA ALA A 112 0.26 -10.15 -11.06
C ALA A 112 1.42 -10.77 -10.27
N ILE A 113 2.33 -9.91 -9.80
CA ILE A 113 3.51 -10.31 -9.05
C ILE A 113 3.52 -9.53 -7.74
N THR A 114 3.52 -10.23 -6.60
CA THR A 114 3.73 -9.61 -5.30
C THR A 114 5.23 -9.48 -5.03
N MET A 115 5.69 -8.25 -4.78
CA MET A 115 7.06 -7.98 -4.35
C MET A 115 7.23 -8.34 -2.87
N PRO A 116 8.42 -8.75 -2.44
CA PRO A 116 8.72 -8.91 -1.03
C PRO A 116 8.50 -7.59 -0.27
N ASN A 117 7.72 -7.64 0.82
CA ASN A 117 7.56 -6.53 1.76
C ASN A 117 8.87 -6.22 2.51
N GLU A 118 8.85 -5.31 3.48
CA GLU A 118 10.07 -4.94 4.23
C GLU A 118 10.67 -6.12 5.02
N LEU A 119 9.85 -7.12 5.41
CA LEU A 119 10.33 -8.37 6.03
C LEU A 119 10.76 -9.44 5.03
N ARG A 120 10.83 -9.10 3.74
CA ARG A 120 11.26 -9.97 2.64
C ARG A 120 10.30 -11.12 2.34
N GLU A 121 9.02 -10.97 2.68
CA GLU A 121 7.97 -11.91 2.31
C GLU A 121 7.12 -11.36 1.14
N PRO A 122 6.82 -12.14 0.10
CA PRO A 122 5.97 -11.68 -1.01
C PRO A 122 4.49 -11.75 -0.61
N ALA A 123 4.12 -10.94 0.38
CA ALA A 123 2.80 -10.88 0.97
C ALA A 123 2.51 -9.48 1.53
N PHE A 124 1.25 -9.20 1.81
CA PHE A 124 0.86 -8.12 2.70
C PHE A 124 1.25 -8.47 4.14
N ILE A 125 1.90 -7.53 4.82
CA ILE A 125 2.06 -7.55 6.27
C ILE A 125 1.23 -6.44 6.88
N GLY A 126 0.49 -6.76 7.94
CA GLY A 126 -0.40 -5.84 8.62
C GLY A 126 0.31 -4.71 9.37
N ALA A 127 -0.46 -3.75 9.82
CA ALA A 127 0.01 -2.65 10.64
C ALA A 127 0.56 -3.17 11.97
N GLY A 128 1.69 -2.61 12.41
CA GLY A 128 2.33 -2.96 13.68
C GLY A 128 3.10 -1.76 14.24
N PRO A 129 2.44 -0.59 14.47
CA PRO A 129 3.12 0.58 14.98
C PRO A 129 3.69 0.31 16.37
N PRO A 130 4.99 0.59 16.62
CA PRO A 130 5.58 0.34 17.92
C PRO A 130 5.03 1.25 19.01
N GLU A 131 5.01 0.78 20.24
CA GLU A 131 4.59 1.57 21.40
C GLU A 131 5.37 2.90 21.48
N GLY A 132 4.64 4.00 21.69
CA GLY A 132 5.21 5.34 21.86
C GLY A 132 5.64 6.05 20.57
N THR A 133 5.38 5.48 19.40
CA THR A 133 5.68 6.13 18.11
C THR A 133 4.53 7.00 17.60
N GLY A 134 3.34 6.93 18.23
CA GLY A 134 2.16 7.70 17.87
C GLY A 134 1.40 7.14 16.69
N VAL A 135 0.63 7.99 16.04
CA VAL A 135 -0.18 7.62 14.88
C VAL A 135 0.68 7.46 13.65
N HIS A 136 0.56 6.33 12.99
CA HIS A 136 1.14 6.02 11.69
C HIS A 136 0.10 6.15 10.58
N HIS A 137 0.53 6.50 9.37
CA HIS A 137 -0.31 6.65 8.20
C HIS A 137 0.03 5.59 7.17
N TYR A 138 -0.94 4.74 6.85
CA TYR A 138 -0.82 3.66 5.88
C TYR A 138 -1.33 4.13 4.53
N TRP A 139 -0.41 4.36 3.60
CA TRP A 139 -0.69 4.85 2.26
C TRP A 139 -0.98 3.69 1.31
N PHE A 140 -2.26 3.39 1.11
CA PHE A 140 -2.70 2.49 0.05
C PHE A 140 -2.78 3.29 -1.25
N VAL A 141 -2.04 2.87 -2.26
CA VAL A 141 -1.96 3.57 -3.54
C VAL A 141 -2.08 2.60 -4.69
N VAL A 142 -2.97 2.92 -5.62
CA VAL A 142 -3.10 2.25 -6.92
C VAL A 142 -2.51 3.16 -7.99
N HIS A 143 -1.54 2.65 -8.72
CA HIS A 143 -0.86 3.35 -9.80
C HIS A 143 -1.41 2.85 -11.14
N ALA A 144 -2.03 3.74 -11.93
CA ALA A 144 -2.42 3.44 -13.31
C ALA A 144 -1.23 3.63 -14.24
N LEU A 145 -0.88 2.59 -15.01
CA LEU A 145 0.33 2.55 -15.81
C LEU A 145 0.03 2.52 -17.31
N SER A 146 0.84 3.21 -18.11
CA SER A 146 0.75 3.25 -19.58
C SER A 146 1.32 2.02 -20.29
N VAL A 147 1.87 1.07 -19.54
CA VAL A 147 2.48 -0.17 -20.03
C VAL A 147 1.70 -1.39 -19.56
N GLU A 148 1.67 -2.45 -20.34
CA GLU A 148 0.98 -3.69 -19.97
C GLU A 148 1.71 -4.44 -18.87
N ARG A 149 3.03 -4.27 -18.81
CA ARG A 149 3.89 -4.98 -17.88
C ARG A 149 5.13 -4.18 -17.55
N ILE A 150 5.50 -4.20 -16.27
CA ILE A 150 6.82 -3.81 -15.79
C ILE A 150 7.68 -5.08 -15.78
N ASP A 151 8.82 -5.03 -16.46
CA ASP A 151 9.84 -6.09 -16.39
C ASP A 151 10.59 -5.92 -15.06
N ILE A 152 10.26 -6.76 -14.10
CA ILE A 152 10.78 -6.69 -12.73
C ILE A 152 11.07 -8.09 -12.18
N ASP A 153 12.21 -8.23 -11.53
CA ASP A 153 12.53 -9.42 -10.76
C ASP A 153 11.52 -9.58 -9.60
N PRO A 154 10.86 -10.74 -9.44
CA PRO A 154 9.97 -11.01 -8.32
C PRO A 154 10.62 -10.86 -6.93
N GLN A 155 11.94 -10.87 -6.84
CA GLN A 155 12.70 -10.63 -5.61
C GLN A 155 13.09 -9.14 -5.40
N ALA A 156 12.74 -8.27 -6.33
CA ALA A 156 12.99 -6.83 -6.21
C ALA A 156 12.21 -6.22 -5.05
N THR A 157 12.70 -5.10 -4.53
CA THR A 157 11.99 -4.37 -3.47
C THR A 157 10.87 -3.50 -4.04
N PRO A 158 9.88 -3.10 -3.23
CA PRO A 158 8.87 -2.12 -3.64
C PRO A 158 9.46 -0.79 -4.11
N ALA A 159 10.61 -0.37 -3.55
CA ALA A 159 11.32 0.82 -4.00
C ALA A 159 11.85 0.67 -5.44
N VAL A 160 12.33 -0.51 -5.82
CA VAL A 160 12.74 -0.82 -7.20
C VAL A 160 11.53 -0.80 -8.13
N LEU A 161 10.37 -1.34 -7.70
CA LEU A 161 9.12 -1.21 -8.47
C LEU A 161 8.78 0.27 -8.72
N GLY A 162 8.81 1.10 -7.66
CA GLY A 162 8.58 2.55 -7.77
C GLY A 162 9.51 3.22 -8.76
N PHE A 163 10.80 2.86 -8.76
CA PHE A 163 11.80 3.38 -9.70
C PHE A 163 11.51 2.96 -11.15
N LEU A 164 11.19 1.69 -11.37
CA LEU A 164 10.95 1.17 -12.74
C LEU A 164 9.65 1.71 -13.35
N MET A 165 8.59 1.90 -12.55
CA MET A 165 7.31 2.40 -13.07
C MET A 165 7.21 3.93 -13.18
N ARG A 166 8.18 4.71 -12.67
CA ARG A 166 8.11 6.17 -12.51
C ARG A 166 7.68 6.94 -13.76
N ASP A 167 8.16 6.51 -14.93
CA ASP A 167 7.86 7.16 -16.21
C ASP A 167 6.56 6.66 -16.84
N ALA A 168 6.06 5.51 -16.40
CA ALA A 168 4.84 4.88 -16.89
C ALA A 168 3.58 5.28 -16.10
N VAL A 169 3.71 5.88 -14.91
CA VAL A 169 2.55 6.27 -14.10
C VAL A 169 1.77 7.39 -14.78
N LEU A 170 0.50 7.12 -15.10
CA LEU A 170 -0.45 8.07 -15.68
C LEU A 170 -1.24 8.83 -14.62
N ALA A 171 -1.64 8.12 -13.56
CA ALA A 171 -2.47 8.65 -12.48
C ALA A 171 -2.34 7.77 -11.22
N ARG A 172 -2.78 8.28 -10.05
CA ARG A 172 -2.81 7.54 -8.78
C ARG A 172 -4.17 7.62 -8.13
N GLY A 173 -4.65 6.50 -7.58
CA GLY A 173 -5.70 6.47 -6.58
C GLY A 173 -5.05 6.33 -5.20
N VAL A 174 -5.40 7.19 -4.25
CA VAL A 174 -4.78 7.25 -2.93
C VAL A 174 -5.83 7.12 -1.85
N LEU A 175 -5.60 6.23 -0.88
CA LEU A 175 -6.37 6.11 0.34
C LEU A 175 -5.41 5.97 1.51
N VAL A 176 -5.50 6.87 2.49
CA VAL A 176 -4.62 6.89 3.67
C VAL A 176 -5.45 6.60 4.90
N ALA A 177 -5.20 5.48 5.55
CA ALA A 177 -5.79 5.14 6.84
C ALA A 177 -4.76 5.29 7.97
N THR A 178 -5.20 5.26 9.21
CA THR A 178 -4.33 5.45 10.38
C THR A 178 -4.21 4.17 11.20
N GLY A 179 -3.13 4.07 11.97
CA GLY A 179 -2.97 3.02 12.98
C GLY A 179 -2.09 3.51 14.11
N GLU A 180 -2.36 3.02 15.30
CA GLU A 180 -1.62 3.32 16.52
C GLU A 180 -1.44 2.05 17.33
N TYR A 181 -0.41 2.01 18.19
CA TYR A 181 -0.18 0.89 19.10
C TYR A 181 -1.40 0.60 19.97
N GLY A 182 -1.81 -0.67 20.06
CA GLY A 182 -2.94 -1.12 20.90
C GLY A 182 -4.33 -0.84 20.31
N GLN A 183 -4.46 -0.39 19.07
CA GLN A 183 -5.78 -0.15 18.45
C GLN A 183 -6.47 -1.42 17.91
N ALA A 184 -5.75 -2.53 17.77
CA ALA A 184 -6.32 -3.80 17.34
C ALA A 184 -7.00 -4.60 18.48
N ASP A 185 -6.87 -4.15 19.73
CA ASP A 185 -7.40 -4.79 20.93
C ASP A 185 -8.90 -4.53 21.15
#